data_d8c303a5b43813b7c932075ee86961ca
#
_entry.id   d8c303a5b43813b7c932075ee86961ca
#
_cell.length_a   1.000
_cell.length_b   1.000
_cell.length_c   1.000
_cell.angle_alpha   90.00
_cell.angle_beta   90.00
_cell.angle_gamma   90.00
#
_symmetry.space_group_name_H-M   'P 1'
#
loop_
_entity.id
_entity.type
_entity.pdbx_description
1 polymer ?
#
loop_
_entity_poly.entity_id
_entity_poly.type
_entity_poly.pdbx_seq_one_letter_code
_entity_poly.pdbx_strand_id
1 'polypeptide(L)'
;RLMRGGGADVLMDYGPGVTNRDVLWFGSDVTASQLWFRKIGDDLEVRIIGTGDRMTIQDWYVGQEYRVELFIAAGQELADDSVQALANAMAPLTMPAMGQTELTPAYAAQLQGVMASTWYWPIPG
;
A
#
# COMPACT_ATOMS: atom_id res chain seq x y z
N ARG A 1 6.28 -0.44 -10.70
CA ARG A 1 6.17 0.89 -10.10
C ARG A 1 4.80 1.48 -10.37
N LEU A 2 4.07 1.80 -9.33
CA LEU A 2 2.76 2.43 -9.46
C LEU A 2 2.90 3.93 -9.33
N MET A 3 2.38 4.65 -10.30
CA MET A 3 2.39 6.11 -10.32
C MET A 3 0.98 6.62 -10.54
N ARG A 4 0.75 7.87 -10.15
CA ARG A 4 -0.52 8.55 -10.42
C ARG A 4 -0.73 8.58 -11.94
N GLY A 5 -1.90 8.15 -12.39
CA GLY A 5 -2.20 8.04 -13.81
C GLY A 5 -1.81 6.72 -14.44
N GLY A 6 -1.25 5.79 -13.67
CA GLY A 6 -0.83 4.50 -14.20
C GLY A 6 -1.94 3.50 -14.46
N GLY A 7 -3.13 3.74 -13.95
CA GLY A 7 -4.26 2.85 -14.14
C GLY A 7 -4.26 1.65 -13.20
N ALA A 8 -4.85 0.55 -13.63
CA ALA A 8 -4.97 -0.65 -12.82
C ALA A 8 -3.94 -1.69 -13.26
N ASP A 9 -3.15 -2.17 -12.32
CA ASP A 9 -2.14 -3.18 -12.57
C ASP A 9 -2.33 -4.38 -11.65
N VAL A 10 -1.90 -5.53 -12.11
CA VAL A 10 -1.91 -6.77 -11.33
C VAL A 10 -0.50 -7.30 -11.24
N LEU A 11 -0.07 -7.56 -10.03
CA LEU A 11 1.24 -8.15 -9.78
C LEU A 11 1.08 -9.56 -9.25
N MET A 12 1.67 -10.51 -9.93
CA MET A 12 1.81 -11.87 -9.45
C MET A 12 3.26 -12.08 -9.07
N ASP A 13 3.47 -12.18 -7.78
CA ASP A 13 4.82 -12.34 -7.26
C ASP A 13 4.90 -13.61 -6.43
N TYR A 14 5.54 -14.62 -6.99
CA TYR A 14 5.83 -15.81 -6.24
C TYR A 14 7.12 -16.44 -6.75
N GLY A 15 7.82 -17.07 -5.84
CA GLY A 15 9.05 -17.75 -6.18
C GLY A 15 9.48 -18.58 -5.00
N PRO A 16 9.11 -19.86 -4.95
CA PRO A 16 9.43 -20.69 -3.80
C PRO A 16 10.95 -20.78 -3.60
N GLY A 17 11.36 -20.62 -2.37
CA GLY A 17 12.76 -20.70 -2.02
C GLY A 17 13.62 -19.55 -2.48
N VAL A 18 13.01 -18.48 -2.94
CA VAL A 18 13.75 -17.36 -3.48
C VAL A 18 14.21 -16.43 -2.38
N THR A 19 15.44 -16.01 -2.48
CA THR A 19 15.99 -15.01 -1.57
C THR A 19 15.76 -13.59 -2.06
N ASN A 20 15.15 -13.42 -3.21
CA ASN A 20 14.90 -12.12 -3.80
C ASN A 20 13.91 -11.33 -2.95
N ARG A 21 14.25 -10.08 -2.76
CA ARG A 21 13.39 -9.16 -2.04
C ARG A 21 12.69 -8.27 -3.04
N ASP A 22 11.37 -8.35 -3.05
CA ASP A 22 10.57 -7.55 -3.96
C ASP A 22 10.23 -6.22 -3.35
N VAL A 23 10.39 -5.16 -4.13
CA VAL A 23 10.14 -3.80 -3.69
C VAL A 23 9.18 -3.15 -4.66
N LEU A 24 8.09 -2.59 -4.13
CA LEU A 24 7.14 -1.83 -4.92
C LEU A 24 7.35 -0.34 -4.67
N TRP A 25 7.76 0.36 -5.71
CA TRP A 25 8.01 1.79 -5.66
C TRP A 25 6.81 2.55 -6.20
N PHE A 26 6.41 3.58 -5.48
CA PHE A 26 5.41 4.53 -5.97
C PHE A 26 6.12 5.75 -6.54
N GLY A 27 5.45 6.46 -7.44
CA GLY A 27 5.99 7.66 -8.02
C GLY A 27 6.27 8.73 -6.96
N SER A 28 7.16 9.67 -7.27
CA SER A 28 7.55 10.72 -6.31
C SER A 28 6.39 11.65 -5.94
N ASP A 29 5.30 11.62 -6.71
CA ASP A 29 4.10 12.41 -6.44
C ASP A 29 3.11 11.68 -5.54
N VAL A 30 3.44 10.48 -5.05
CA VAL A 30 2.56 9.68 -4.19
C VAL A 30 3.19 9.56 -2.82
N THR A 31 2.44 10.02 -1.80
CA THR A 31 2.88 9.92 -0.41
C THR A 31 2.18 8.73 0.28
N ALA A 32 2.71 8.33 1.43
CA ALA A 32 2.14 7.23 2.20
C ALA A 32 0.66 7.47 2.53
N SER A 33 0.29 8.71 2.86
CA SER A 33 -1.08 9.06 3.22
C SER A 33 -2.05 9.01 2.04
N GLN A 34 -1.55 8.87 0.83
CA GLN A 34 -2.36 8.76 -0.38
C GLN A 34 -2.56 7.33 -0.82
N LEU A 35 -2.12 6.36 -0.05
CA LEU A 35 -2.26 4.94 -0.37
C LEU A 35 -3.35 4.31 0.50
N TRP A 36 -4.20 3.53 -0.13
CA TRP A 36 -5.31 2.83 0.53
C TRP A 36 -5.14 1.34 0.32
N PHE A 37 -5.03 0.61 1.43
CA PHE A 37 -4.79 -0.84 1.41
C PHE A 37 -6.07 -1.56 1.77
N ARG A 38 -6.44 -2.57 1.00
CA ARG A 38 -7.58 -3.42 1.37
C ARG A 38 -7.44 -4.83 0.84
N LYS A 39 -8.05 -5.76 1.57
CA LYS A 39 -8.12 -7.16 1.18
C LYS A 39 -9.28 -7.37 0.24
N ILE A 40 -9.03 -8.01 -0.90
CA ILE A 40 -10.07 -8.40 -1.86
C ILE A 40 -9.88 -9.87 -2.16
N GLY A 41 -10.73 -10.73 -1.57
CA GLY A 41 -10.52 -12.17 -1.66
C GLY A 41 -9.20 -12.54 -1.03
N ASP A 42 -8.32 -13.19 -1.79
CA ASP A 42 -6.98 -13.54 -1.35
C ASP A 42 -5.93 -12.53 -1.78
N ASP A 43 -6.36 -11.44 -2.42
CA ASP A 43 -5.47 -10.45 -2.99
C ASP A 43 -5.37 -9.21 -2.11
N LEU A 44 -4.26 -8.50 -2.24
CA LEU A 44 -4.10 -7.18 -1.64
C LEU A 44 -4.25 -6.12 -2.73
N GLU A 45 -5.16 -5.17 -2.52
CA GLU A 45 -5.28 -4.01 -3.39
C GLU A 45 -4.65 -2.79 -2.73
N VAL A 46 -3.78 -2.11 -3.46
CA VAL A 46 -3.18 -0.85 -3.03
C VAL A 46 -3.63 0.21 -4.03
N ARG A 47 -4.38 1.20 -3.55
CA ARG A 47 -4.91 2.28 -4.40
C ARG A 47 -4.28 3.60 -4.07
N ILE A 48 -4.15 4.44 -5.11
CA ILE A 48 -3.87 5.86 -4.91
C ILE A 48 -5.22 6.54 -4.78
N ILE A 49 -5.52 7.10 -3.60
CA ILE A 49 -6.84 7.66 -3.32
C ILE A 49 -7.19 8.78 -4.30
N GLY A 50 -8.49 8.90 -4.57
CA GLY A 50 -8.99 9.93 -5.47
C GLY A 50 -8.78 9.64 -6.95
N THR A 51 -8.16 8.50 -7.28
CA THR A 51 -7.89 8.11 -8.66
C THR A 51 -8.35 6.68 -8.88
N GLY A 52 -8.33 6.24 -10.15
CA GLY A 52 -8.56 4.84 -10.49
C GLY A 52 -7.28 4.00 -10.47
N ASP A 53 -6.17 4.61 -10.11
CA ASP A 53 -4.89 3.93 -10.14
C ASP A 53 -4.77 2.97 -8.98
N ARG A 54 -4.40 1.74 -9.27
CA ARG A 54 -4.27 0.72 -8.25
C ARG A 54 -3.34 -0.40 -8.70
N MET A 55 -2.80 -1.10 -7.71
CA MET A 55 -2.02 -2.31 -7.90
C MET A 55 -2.70 -3.43 -7.12
N THR A 56 -2.96 -4.55 -7.79
CA THR A 56 -3.46 -5.76 -7.13
C THR A 56 -2.32 -6.75 -7.02
N ILE A 57 -1.97 -7.11 -5.78
CA ILE A 57 -0.94 -8.12 -5.54
C ILE A 57 -1.67 -9.44 -5.32
N GLN A 58 -1.61 -10.27 -6.34
CA GLN A 58 -2.38 -11.50 -6.39
C GLN A 58 -1.87 -12.51 -5.37
N ASP A 59 -2.80 -13.17 -4.68
CA ASP A 59 -2.52 -14.23 -3.71
C ASP A 59 -1.70 -13.76 -2.49
N TRP A 60 -1.69 -12.46 -2.20
CA TRP A 60 -0.99 -11.91 -1.04
C TRP A 60 -1.33 -12.67 0.24
N TYR A 61 -2.60 -13.04 0.43
CA TYR A 61 -3.09 -13.70 1.63
C TYR A 61 -2.98 -15.21 1.60
N VAL A 62 -2.48 -15.77 0.49
CA VAL A 62 -2.29 -17.22 0.38
C VAL A 62 -1.00 -17.66 1.07
N GLY A 63 0.07 -16.89 0.92
CA GLY A 63 1.34 -17.22 1.54
C GLY A 63 2.36 -16.11 1.37
N GLN A 64 3.42 -16.18 2.16
CA GLN A 64 4.45 -15.15 2.15
C GLN A 64 5.21 -15.06 0.83
N GLU A 65 5.29 -16.17 0.11
CA GLU A 65 5.99 -16.20 -1.17
C GLU A 65 5.32 -15.34 -2.24
N TYR A 66 4.07 -14.93 -2.01
CA TYR A 66 3.33 -14.06 -2.93
C TYR A 66 3.39 -12.59 -2.56
N ARG A 67 4.11 -12.23 -1.50
CA ARG A 67 4.11 -10.87 -0.98
C ARG A 67 5.23 -10.03 -1.56
N VAL A 68 4.91 -8.76 -1.75
CA VAL A 68 5.92 -7.72 -1.92
C VAL A 68 6.44 -7.40 -0.52
N GLU A 69 7.74 -7.45 -0.31
CA GLU A 69 8.30 -7.35 1.03
C GLU A 69 8.48 -5.92 1.51
N LEU A 70 8.56 -4.97 0.57
CA LEU A 70 8.78 -3.58 0.92
C LEU A 70 8.05 -2.66 -0.04
N PHE A 71 7.34 -1.68 0.52
CA PHE A 71 6.68 -0.62 -0.25
C PHE A 71 7.41 0.68 0.05
N ILE A 72 7.67 1.49 -0.99
CA ILE A 72 8.36 2.76 -0.84
C ILE A 72 7.53 3.86 -1.48
N ALA A 73 7.18 4.87 -0.70
CA ALA A 73 6.41 6.02 -1.14
C ALA A 73 7.01 7.29 -0.55
N ALA A 74 7.42 8.21 -1.42
CA ALA A 74 7.95 9.53 -1.04
C ALA A 74 9.03 9.45 0.06
N GLY A 75 9.92 8.46 -0.05
CA GLY A 75 11.01 8.29 0.90
C GLY A 75 10.68 7.49 2.15
N GLN A 76 9.42 7.18 2.38
CA GLN A 76 9.02 6.34 3.50
C GLN A 76 8.91 4.88 3.06
N GLU A 77 9.14 3.97 3.99
CA GLU A 77 9.13 2.53 3.74
C GLU A 77 8.07 1.84 4.60
N LEU A 78 7.48 0.79 4.04
CA LEU A 78 6.49 -0.03 4.72
C LEU A 78 6.84 -1.50 4.49
N ALA A 79 7.06 -2.23 5.57
CA ALA A 79 7.33 -3.66 5.49
C ALA A 79 6.03 -4.46 5.30
N ASP A 80 6.15 -5.63 4.70
CA ASP A 80 5.00 -6.48 4.38
C ASP A 80 4.19 -6.89 5.61
N ASP A 81 4.85 -7.16 6.72
CA ASP A 81 4.18 -7.59 7.94
C ASP A 81 3.42 -6.46 8.64
N SER A 82 3.59 -5.22 8.21
CA SER A 82 2.85 -4.07 8.72
C SER A 82 1.62 -3.72 7.89
N VAL A 83 1.48 -4.31 6.70
CA VAL A 83 0.39 -4.00 5.77
C VAL A 83 -0.97 -4.32 6.37
N GLN A 84 -1.08 -5.42 7.10
CA GLN A 84 -2.37 -5.84 7.65
C GLN A 84 -2.92 -4.84 8.66
N ALA A 85 -2.07 -4.18 9.42
CA ALA A 85 -2.51 -3.13 10.34
C ALA A 85 -3.19 -1.98 9.58
N LEU A 86 -2.64 -1.59 8.44
CA LEU A 86 -3.25 -0.57 7.59
C LEU A 86 -4.57 -1.06 6.99
N ALA A 87 -4.59 -2.25 6.45
CA ALA A 87 -5.80 -2.81 5.85
C ALA A 87 -6.92 -2.91 6.89
N ASN A 88 -6.59 -3.34 8.11
CA ASN A 88 -7.56 -3.43 9.20
C ASN A 88 -8.11 -2.07 9.60
N ALA A 89 -7.25 -1.05 9.66
CA ALA A 89 -7.67 0.29 10.04
C ALA A 89 -8.55 0.94 8.96
N MET A 90 -8.29 0.62 7.71
CA MET A 90 -9.02 1.18 6.58
C MET A 90 -10.31 0.43 6.27
N ALA A 91 -10.42 -0.83 6.67
CA ALA A 91 -11.56 -1.68 6.33
C ALA A 91 -12.92 -1.09 6.72
N PRO A 92 -13.10 -0.51 7.92
CA PRO A 92 -14.40 0.06 8.30
C PRO A 92 -14.67 1.42 7.68
N LEU A 93 -13.72 2.02 7.02
CA LEU A 93 -13.85 3.35 6.44
C LEU A 93 -14.25 3.26 4.98
N THR A 94 -15.04 4.24 4.53
CA THR A 94 -15.37 4.36 3.12
C THR A 94 -14.16 4.94 2.39
N MET A 95 -13.71 4.27 1.32
CA MET A 95 -12.60 4.75 0.53
C MET A 95 -12.90 6.13 -0.03
N PRO A 96 -11.94 7.06 -0.03
CA PRO A 96 -12.15 8.39 -0.58
C PRO A 96 -12.69 8.36 -2.02
N ALA A 97 -13.58 9.29 -2.31
CA ALA A 97 -14.22 9.37 -3.62
C ALA A 97 -13.22 9.80 -4.69
N MET A 98 -13.57 9.54 -5.94
CA MET A 98 -12.77 10.01 -7.06
C MET A 98 -12.62 11.53 -6.97
N GLY A 99 -11.41 12.00 -7.18
CA GLY A 99 -11.08 13.42 -7.07
C GLY A 99 -10.60 13.84 -5.69
N GLN A 100 -10.84 13.04 -4.65
CA GLN A 100 -10.37 13.33 -3.31
C GLN A 100 -8.99 12.69 -3.12
N THR A 101 -7.96 13.44 -3.43
CA THR A 101 -6.58 12.93 -3.47
C THR A 101 -5.85 13.04 -2.14
N GLU A 102 -6.51 13.57 -1.11
CA GLU A 102 -5.93 13.64 0.24
C GLU A 102 -6.97 13.17 1.25
N LEU A 103 -6.50 12.65 2.38
CA LEU A 103 -7.39 12.24 3.45
C LEU A 103 -8.09 13.47 4.04
N THR A 104 -9.37 13.31 4.39
CA THR A 104 -10.05 14.36 5.17
C THR A 104 -9.38 14.47 6.54
N PRO A 105 -9.53 15.61 7.23
CA PRO A 105 -9.00 15.74 8.60
C PRO A 105 -9.48 14.64 9.53
N ALA A 106 -10.74 14.21 9.39
CA ALA A 106 -11.28 13.14 10.22
C ALA A 106 -10.57 11.81 9.95
N TYR A 107 -10.37 11.46 8.68
CA TYR A 107 -9.67 10.23 8.33
C TYR A 107 -8.19 10.30 8.70
N ALA A 108 -7.58 11.44 8.49
CA ALA A 108 -6.18 11.64 8.88
C ALA A 108 -5.99 11.42 10.38
N ALA A 109 -6.91 11.93 11.19
CA ALA A 109 -6.86 11.75 12.63
C ALA A 109 -7.05 10.27 13.02
N GLN A 110 -7.99 9.58 12.36
CA GLN A 110 -8.25 8.16 12.65
C GLN A 110 -7.09 7.27 12.26
N LEU A 111 -6.40 7.59 11.17
CA LEU A 111 -5.33 6.75 10.64
C LEU A 111 -3.94 7.15 11.13
N GLN A 112 -3.83 8.29 11.83
CA GLN A 112 -2.54 8.83 12.25
C GLN A 112 -1.71 7.84 13.06
N GLY A 113 -2.34 7.15 14.00
CA GLY A 113 -1.64 6.20 14.86
C GLY A 113 -1.07 5.02 14.09
N VAL A 114 -1.90 4.42 13.22
CA VAL A 114 -1.45 3.27 12.44
C VAL A 114 -0.42 3.69 11.38
N MET A 115 -0.59 4.86 10.79
CA MET A 115 0.40 5.36 9.83
C MET A 115 1.75 5.58 10.50
N ALA A 116 1.74 6.15 11.70
CA ALA A 116 2.98 6.42 12.43
C ALA A 116 3.66 5.14 12.88
N SER A 117 2.90 4.07 13.13
CA SER A 117 3.47 2.81 13.60
C SER A 117 3.88 1.86 12.47
N THR A 118 3.48 2.14 11.22
CA THR A 118 3.74 1.25 10.09
C THR A 118 4.73 1.83 9.09
N TRP A 119 4.46 3.03 8.60
CA TRP A 119 5.38 3.70 7.68
C TRP A 119 6.52 4.32 8.48
N TYR A 120 7.73 4.24 7.96
CA TYR A 120 8.88 4.78 8.65
C TYR A 120 9.84 5.42 7.65
N TRP A 121 10.66 6.34 8.18
CA TRP A 121 11.75 6.93 7.40
C TRP A 121 12.99 6.05 7.61
N PRO A 122 13.60 5.56 6.53
CA PRO A 122 14.80 4.76 6.69
C PRO A 122 15.91 5.60 7.32
N ILE A 123 16.69 4.98 8.18
CA ILE A 123 17.79 5.66 8.85
C ILE A 123 18.87 5.93 7.81
N PRO A 124 19.27 7.19 7.64
CA PRO A 124 20.35 7.50 6.72
C PRO A 124 21.62 6.85 7.21
N GLY A 125 22.17 6.06 6.37
CA GLY A 125 23.22 5.27 6.73
C GLY A 125 24.49 5.31 6.68
#